data_4a6e3b1b613e17dce38c0bcf46cae69b
#
_entry.id   4a6e3b1b613e17dce38c0bcf46cae69b
#
_cell.length_a   1.000
_cell.length_b   1.000
_cell.length_c   1.000
_cell.angle_alpha   90.00
_cell.angle_beta   90.00
_cell.angle_gamma   90.00
#
_symmetry.space_group_name_H-M   'P 1'
#
loop_
_entity.id
_entity.type
_entity.pdbx_description
1 polymer ?
#
loop_
_entity_poly.entity_id
_entity_poly.type
_entity_poly.pdbx_seq_one_letter_code
_entity_poly.pdbx_strand_id
1 'polypeptide(L)'
;DPATGKPLKDSIDRIWGASVSWGPSDAFFYYTRLQKLGPGKTALDKELDETSYLHRLGDDPARDVPVLGRISNPDVSMIPTDSGYVSTIPGSPYVFGFVEHGVKNELTIVISPADAAGKGKPAWKKIIDVGDGVVNVACKGHDLWLLSHKGASRYQILHLDLDHPDIAHAQVILPQSDMVLRGISTAKDALYAAATKDGITRILRIPYGQIKAYLVPLPFAGTDNGSWVTVLKPGLQMRLAGWTEAPQWYAYDPAADKLTDTGIEPRNPTDFSGIAAVEVTAPGADGTPVPLSIIYRKDIKLNGQNPCLMEGYGSYGITLDPSFDATRLALLERGIVIAIAHVRGGGENGEDWHLAGQKLTKQNTISDFIACAQYLIKQGYTSRTKLALRGTSAGGITIGGALTQRPDLFALAIINVGVVNALRAEAEPNGAVNTPEFGSVKDPDGFKAVYAMDAYQHVKDGTAYPTVLLITGINDPRVDPVELFKMTARLQAATSSKNPVLLRVDADAGHGIGSTKKQRDLITADQAALLLSISGK
;
A
#
# COMPACT_ATOMS: atom_id res chain seq x y z
N ASP A 1 21.78 -21.72 -6.79
CA ASP A 1 21.66 -23.18 -6.66
C ASP A 1 21.63 -23.56 -5.16
N PRO A 2 20.46 -23.99 -4.63
CA PRO A 2 20.33 -24.34 -3.19
C PRO A 2 21.22 -25.53 -2.77
N ALA A 3 21.52 -26.45 -3.69
CA ALA A 3 22.31 -27.63 -3.37
C ALA A 3 23.82 -27.30 -3.20
N THR A 4 24.31 -26.29 -3.88
CA THR A 4 25.73 -25.92 -3.88
C THR A 4 26.02 -24.62 -3.15
N GLY A 5 24.98 -23.82 -2.82
CA GLY A 5 25.11 -22.46 -2.25
C GLY A 5 25.77 -21.45 -3.20
N LYS A 6 25.98 -21.80 -4.47
CA LYS A 6 26.64 -20.93 -5.46
C LYS A 6 25.62 -20.20 -6.32
N PRO A 7 25.87 -18.92 -6.69
CA PRO A 7 25.06 -18.22 -7.65
C PRO A 7 25.12 -18.93 -9.01
N LEU A 8 24.02 -18.91 -9.76
CA LEU A 8 23.99 -19.29 -11.16
C LEU A 8 24.66 -18.19 -12.01
N LYS A 9 24.92 -18.48 -13.28
CA LYS A 9 25.51 -17.51 -14.22
C LYS A 9 24.47 -16.50 -14.73
N ASP A 10 23.19 -16.83 -14.57
CA ASP A 10 22.09 -16.02 -15.04
C ASP A 10 22.06 -14.68 -14.28
N SER A 11 22.10 -13.59 -15.02
CA SER A 11 22.03 -12.23 -14.46
C SER A 11 21.05 -11.39 -15.27
N ILE A 12 19.96 -11.00 -14.65
CA ILE A 12 18.88 -10.25 -15.29
C ILE A 12 18.93 -8.80 -14.81
N ASP A 13 18.95 -7.86 -15.74
CA ASP A 13 18.94 -6.42 -15.51
C ASP A 13 17.53 -5.80 -15.61
N ARG A 14 17.41 -4.52 -15.27
CA ARG A 14 16.19 -3.72 -15.43
C ARG A 14 14.98 -4.31 -14.73
N ILE A 15 15.17 -4.87 -13.56
CA ILE A 15 14.11 -5.41 -12.71
C ILE A 15 13.69 -4.32 -11.73
N TRP A 16 12.37 -4.02 -11.69
CA TRP A 16 11.82 -3.12 -10.68
C TRP A 16 11.60 -3.83 -9.34
N GLY A 17 11.07 -5.04 -9.37
CA GLY A 17 10.90 -5.92 -8.21
C GLY A 17 11.33 -7.34 -8.57
N ALA A 18 12.04 -8.01 -7.66
CA ALA A 18 12.55 -9.37 -7.89
C ALA A 18 11.44 -10.43 -7.72
N SER A 19 10.35 -10.28 -8.47
CA SER A 19 9.26 -11.26 -8.49
C SER A 19 9.40 -12.19 -9.70
N VAL A 20 9.35 -13.50 -9.45
CA VAL A 20 9.36 -14.52 -10.49
C VAL A 20 8.22 -15.50 -10.28
N SER A 21 7.65 -16.01 -11.38
CA SER A 21 6.69 -17.11 -11.34
C SER A 21 7.28 -18.31 -12.06
N TRP A 22 7.56 -19.37 -11.32
CA TRP A 22 8.12 -20.59 -11.88
C TRP A 22 7.11 -21.29 -12.81
N GLY A 23 7.62 -21.83 -13.91
CA GLY A 23 6.83 -22.70 -14.78
C GLY A 23 6.44 -24.02 -14.11
N PRO A 24 5.59 -24.81 -14.76
CA PRO A 24 5.20 -26.15 -14.25
C PRO A 24 6.39 -27.12 -14.08
N SER A 25 7.50 -26.87 -14.79
CA SER A 25 8.79 -27.48 -14.58
C SER A 25 9.77 -26.44 -14.08
N ASP A 26 10.64 -26.78 -13.15
CA ASP A 26 11.64 -25.86 -12.56
C ASP A 26 12.74 -25.41 -13.56
N ALA A 27 12.54 -25.65 -14.86
CA ALA A 27 13.48 -25.33 -15.92
C ALA A 27 13.39 -23.88 -16.42
N PHE A 28 12.32 -23.17 -16.09
CA PHE A 28 12.10 -21.80 -16.52
C PHE A 28 11.18 -21.05 -15.55
N PHE A 29 11.21 -19.70 -15.64
CA PHE A 29 10.31 -18.83 -14.91
C PHE A 29 9.89 -17.63 -15.77
N TYR A 30 8.81 -16.99 -15.37
CA TYR A 30 8.37 -15.70 -15.89
C TYR A 30 8.82 -14.58 -14.97
N TYR A 31 9.15 -13.42 -15.55
CA TYR A 31 9.54 -12.22 -14.82
C TYR A 31 9.24 -10.98 -15.67
N THR A 32 9.08 -9.82 -15.03
CA THR A 32 8.81 -8.55 -15.72
C THR A 32 10.07 -7.68 -15.76
N ARG A 33 10.30 -7.02 -16.86
CA ARG A 33 11.47 -6.18 -17.13
C ARG A 33 11.04 -4.80 -17.60
N LEU A 34 11.67 -3.77 -17.03
CA LEU A 34 11.57 -2.41 -17.52
C LEU A 34 12.12 -2.31 -18.95
N GLN A 35 11.59 -1.35 -19.72
CA GLN A 35 12.08 -1.17 -21.08
C GLN A 35 13.57 -0.75 -21.12
N LYS A 36 14.26 -1.08 -22.20
CA LYS A 36 15.62 -0.64 -22.45
C LYS A 36 15.59 0.79 -22.99
N LEU A 37 16.24 1.72 -22.29
CA LEU A 37 16.41 3.07 -22.80
C LEU A 37 17.45 3.07 -23.93
N GLY A 38 17.10 3.59 -25.07
CA GLY A 38 17.92 3.72 -26.26
C GLY A 38 17.88 5.14 -26.82
N PRO A 39 18.43 5.40 -28.02
CA PRO A 39 18.38 6.71 -28.66
C PRO A 39 16.95 7.23 -28.73
N GLY A 40 16.73 8.49 -28.34
CA GLY A 40 15.43 9.16 -28.34
C GLY A 40 14.52 8.85 -27.14
N LYS A 41 14.97 8.02 -26.17
CA LYS A 41 14.28 7.77 -24.91
C LYS A 41 14.97 8.49 -23.75
N THR A 42 14.18 8.91 -22.78
CA THR A 42 14.60 9.64 -21.58
C THR A 42 14.35 8.80 -20.32
N ALA A 43 14.73 9.29 -19.15
CA ALA A 43 14.42 8.66 -17.88
C ALA A 43 12.89 8.54 -17.64
N LEU A 44 12.08 9.42 -18.23
CA LEU A 44 10.62 9.38 -18.16
C LEU A 44 10.01 8.15 -18.86
N ASP A 45 10.73 7.57 -19.81
CA ASP A 45 10.26 6.40 -20.56
C ASP A 45 10.59 5.07 -19.83
N LYS A 46 11.36 5.11 -18.75
CA LYS A 46 11.91 3.93 -18.08
C LYS A 46 10.84 2.91 -17.65
N GLU A 47 9.72 3.41 -17.12
CA GLU A 47 8.61 2.60 -16.59
C GLU A 47 7.44 2.47 -17.55
N LEU A 48 7.65 2.86 -18.82
CA LEU A 48 6.67 2.63 -19.87
C LEU A 48 6.97 1.33 -20.62
N ASP A 49 5.93 0.70 -21.17
CA ASP A 49 6.05 -0.51 -21.99
C ASP A 49 6.76 -1.69 -21.26
N GLU A 50 6.55 -1.81 -19.96
CA GLU A 50 7.04 -2.97 -19.22
C GLU A 50 6.53 -4.27 -19.85
N THR A 51 7.41 -5.27 -19.88
CA THR A 51 7.10 -6.52 -20.58
C THR A 51 7.52 -7.73 -19.74
N SER A 52 6.64 -8.71 -19.66
CA SER A 52 6.94 -10.00 -19.06
C SER A 52 7.66 -10.91 -20.04
N TYR A 53 8.69 -11.59 -19.54
CA TYR A 53 9.55 -12.50 -20.30
C TYR A 53 9.55 -13.89 -19.70
N LEU A 54 9.86 -14.89 -20.54
CA LEU A 54 10.18 -16.24 -20.14
C LEU A 54 11.69 -16.40 -20.17
N HIS A 55 12.28 -16.74 -19.03
CA HIS A 55 13.70 -17.10 -18.90
C HIS A 55 13.87 -18.58 -18.63
N ARG A 56 14.78 -19.24 -19.36
CA ARG A 56 15.22 -20.62 -19.10
C ARG A 56 16.53 -20.57 -18.33
N LEU A 57 16.60 -21.37 -17.26
CA LEU A 57 17.83 -21.43 -16.47
C LEU A 57 19.03 -21.86 -17.33
N GLY A 58 20.10 -21.07 -17.26
CA GLY A 58 21.35 -21.27 -17.99
C GLY A 58 21.42 -20.61 -19.38
N ASP A 59 20.32 -20.03 -19.87
CA ASP A 59 20.30 -19.29 -21.13
C ASP A 59 20.76 -17.84 -20.94
N ASP A 60 21.10 -17.19 -22.05
CA ASP A 60 21.43 -15.75 -22.07
C ASP A 60 20.13 -14.93 -21.96
N PRO A 61 19.94 -14.12 -20.89
CA PRO A 61 18.73 -13.29 -20.72
C PRO A 61 18.47 -12.30 -21.86
N ALA A 62 19.47 -11.99 -22.71
CA ALA A 62 19.27 -11.18 -23.89
C ALA A 62 18.41 -11.87 -24.97
N ARG A 63 18.24 -13.20 -24.88
CA ARG A 63 17.45 -14.02 -25.81
C ARG A 63 16.08 -14.41 -25.24
N ASP A 64 15.73 -13.90 -24.06
CA ASP A 64 14.45 -14.22 -23.42
C ASP A 64 13.26 -13.83 -24.29
N VAL A 65 12.24 -14.68 -24.26
CA VAL A 65 11.03 -14.51 -25.09
C VAL A 65 10.05 -13.58 -24.39
N PRO A 66 9.65 -12.43 -25.00
CA PRO A 66 8.59 -11.61 -24.47
C PRO A 66 7.25 -12.35 -24.56
N VAL A 67 6.54 -12.49 -23.45
CA VAL A 67 5.31 -13.29 -23.35
C VAL A 67 4.06 -12.45 -23.08
N LEU A 68 4.18 -11.32 -22.39
CA LEU A 68 3.07 -10.39 -22.17
C LEU A 68 3.57 -8.95 -22.08
N GLY A 69 3.10 -8.09 -22.96
CA GLY A 69 3.42 -6.68 -23.01
C GLY A 69 2.76 -5.98 -24.21
N ARG A 70 2.57 -4.69 -24.12
CA ARG A 70 1.85 -3.89 -25.15
C ARG A 70 2.38 -4.10 -26.56
N ILE A 71 3.70 -4.11 -26.74
CA ILE A 71 4.33 -4.24 -28.06
C ILE A 71 4.34 -5.69 -28.54
N SER A 72 4.57 -6.63 -27.63
CA SER A 72 4.68 -8.06 -27.96
C SER A 72 3.33 -8.74 -28.19
N ASN A 73 2.25 -8.23 -27.61
CA ASN A 73 0.91 -8.79 -27.66
C ASN A 73 -0.14 -7.71 -27.99
N PRO A 74 -0.17 -7.21 -29.24
CA PRO A 74 -1.08 -6.11 -29.62
C PRO A 74 -2.57 -6.47 -29.48
N ASP A 75 -2.91 -7.76 -29.48
CA ASP A 75 -4.28 -8.26 -29.24
C ASP A 75 -4.73 -8.13 -27.78
N VAL A 76 -3.80 -7.95 -26.85
CA VAL A 76 -4.07 -7.60 -25.45
C VAL A 76 -4.06 -6.08 -25.37
N SER A 77 -5.24 -5.49 -25.13
CA SER A 77 -5.39 -4.04 -25.08
C SER A 77 -4.63 -3.45 -23.89
N MET A 78 -3.46 -2.88 -24.13
CA MET A 78 -2.58 -2.24 -23.15
C MET A 78 -2.16 -0.85 -23.63
N ILE A 79 -2.01 0.09 -22.69
CA ILE A 79 -1.42 1.42 -22.93
C ILE A 79 0.03 1.48 -22.41
N PRO A 80 0.84 2.50 -22.75
CA PRO A 80 2.26 2.54 -22.35
C PRO A 80 2.53 2.45 -20.85
N THR A 81 1.61 2.89 -20.00
CA THR A 81 1.71 2.84 -18.53
C THR A 81 1.25 1.51 -17.93
N ASP A 82 0.77 0.57 -18.74
CA ASP A 82 0.34 -0.74 -18.26
C ASP A 82 1.53 -1.68 -18.14
N SER A 83 1.51 -2.51 -17.12
CA SER A 83 2.48 -3.56 -16.87
C SER A 83 1.82 -4.93 -16.95
N GLY A 84 2.47 -5.88 -17.65
CA GLY A 84 2.01 -7.25 -17.71
C GLY A 84 2.87 -8.17 -16.86
N TYR A 85 2.27 -9.06 -16.06
CA TYR A 85 3.00 -10.15 -15.45
C TYR A 85 2.31 -11.49 -15.69
N VAL A 86 3.11 -12.57 -15.75
CA VAL A 86 2.63 -13.92 -16.04
C VAL A 86 2.85 -14.80 -14.83
N SER A 87 1.83 -15.58 -14.47
CA SER A 87 1.88 -16.49 -13.33
C SER A 87 1.30 -17.85 -13.68
N THR A 88 1.91 -18.88 -13.12
CA THR A 88 1.37 -20.24 -13.08
C THR A 88 0.79 -20.52 -11.70
N ILE A 89 -0.36 -21.15 -11.65
CA ILE A 89 -1.00 -21.54 -10.39
C ILE A 89 -0.97 -23.07 -10.31
N PRO A 90 -0.38 -23.67 -9.26
CA PRO A 90 -0.28 -25.11 -9.12
C PRO A 90 -1.63 -25.81 -9.25
N GLY A 91 -1.70 -26.79 -10.16
CA GLY A 91 -2.92 -27.56 -10.42
C GLY A 91 -3.93 -26.88 -11.35
N SER A 92 -3.68 -25.66 -11.82
CA SER A 92 -4.50 -25.06 -12.88
C SER A 92 -4.06 -25.54 -14.26
N PRO A 93 -5.01 -25.84 -15.18
CA PRO A 93 -4.70 -26.15 -16.57
C PRO A 93 -4.37 -24.91 -17.41
N TYR A 94 -4.31 -23.71 -16.79
CA TYR A 94 -4.05 -22.44 -17.45
C TYR A 94 -2.83 -21.72 -16.85
N VAL A 95 -2.15 -20.97 -17.72
CA VAL A 95 -1.22 -19.90 -17.37
C VAL A 95 -2.01 -18.60 -17.39
N PHE A 96 -1.80 -17.75 -16.38
CA PHE A 96 -2.46 -16.47 -16.23
C PHE A 96 -1.54 -15.32 -16.65
N GLY A 97 -2.07 -14.39 -17.43
CA GLY A 97 -1.48 -13.09 -17.64
C GLY A 97 -2.33 -12.04 -16.94
N PHE A 98 -1.70 -11.21 -16.13
CA PHE A 98 -2.32 -10.10 -15.43
C PHE A 98 -1.81 -8.80 -16.03
N VAL A 99 -2.71 -7.89 -16.36
CA VAL A 99 -2.38 -6.53 -16.78
C VAL A 99 -2.76 -5.58 -15.66
N GLU A 100 -1.78 -4.89 -15.13
CA GLU A 100 -1.92 -3.80 -14.17
C GLU A 100 -1.98 -2.48 -14.92
N HIS A 101 -2.91 -1.61 -14.58
CA HIS A 101 -3.19 -0.35 -15.27
C HIS A 101 -2.64 0.84 -14.48
N GLY A 102 -1.32 1.03 -14.54
CA GLY A 102 -0.62 1.98 -13.68
C GLY A 102 -0.84 1.61 -12.21
N VAL A 103 -1.35 2.55 -11.42
CA VAL A 103 -1.64 2.34 -9.98
C VAL A 103 -3.10 1.99 -9.69
N LYS A 104 -3.89 1.60 -10.69
CA LYS A 104 -5.24 1.08 -10.45
C LYS A 104 -5.20 -0.25 -9.72
N ASN A 105 -6.21 -0.49 -8.89
CA ASN A 105 -6.36 -1.77 -8.21
C ASN A 105 -6.98 -2.85 -9.12
N GLU A 106 -7.76 -2.44 -10.12
CA GLU A 106 -8.46 -3.35 -11.04
C GLU A 106 -7.51 -3.94 -12.08
N LEU A 107 -7.72 -5.23 -12.34
CA LEU A 107 -6.91 -6.03 -13.25
C LEU A 107 -7.65 -6.34 -14.55
N THR A 108 -6.92 -6.40 -15.67
CA THR A 108 -7.32 -7.19 -16.83
C THR A 108 -6.64 -8.56 -16.72
N ILE A 109 -7.39 -9.63 -16.94
CA ILE A 109 -6.88 -11.00 -16.82
C ILE A 109 -7.05 -11.74 -18.14
N VAL A 110 -5.95 -12.31 -18.60
CA VAL A 110 -5.89 -13.16 -19.78
C VAL A 110 -5.38 -14.56 -19.40
N ILE A 111 -5.85 -15.59 -20.07
CA ILE A 111 -5.41 -16.98 -19.85
C ILE A 111 -4.92 -17.63 -21.14
N SER A 112 -4.03 -18.61 -20.98
CA SER A 112 -3.59 -19.51 -22.06
C SER A 112 -3.45 -20.93 -21.51
N PRO A 113 -3.66 -22.00 -22.31
CA PRO A 113 -3.46 -23.36 -21.84
C PRO A 113 -2.06 -23.59 -21.26
N ALA A 114 -1.97 -24.27 -20.11
CA ALA A 114 -0.70 -24.50 -19.41
C ALA A 114 0.26 -25.43 -20.18
N ASP A 115 -0.23 -26.28 -21.07
CA ASP A 115 0.59 -27.13 -21.93
C ASP A 115 1.37 -26.32 -22.99
N ALA A 116 0.98 -25.09 -23.26
CA ALA A 116 1.73 -24.12 -24.06
C ALA A 116 2.82 -23.40 -23.26
N ALA A 117 2.82 -23.53 -21.92
CA ALA A 117 3.81 -22.89 -21.06
C ALA A 117 5.23 -23.35 -21.41
N GLY A 118 6.13 -22.38 -21.55
CA GLY A 118 7.52 -22.66 -21.93
C GLY A 118 7.76 -22.98 -23.41
N LYS A 119 6.74 -23.04 -24.25
CA LYS A 119 6.89 -23.36 -25.68
C LYS A 119 6.93 -22.14 -26.61
N GLY A 120 6.97 -20.93 -26.07
CA GLY A 120 7.00 -19.68 -26.82
C GLY A 120 5.97 -18.66 -26.31
N LYS A 121 5.43 -17.86 -27.23
CA LYS A 121 4.40 -16.86 -26.86
C LYS A 121 3.05 -17.55 -26.57
N PRO A 122 2.45 -17.31 -25.40
CA PRO A 122 1.08 -17.77 -25.11
C PRO A 122 0.05 -17.16 -26.06
N ALA A 123 -0.96 -17.93 -26.45
CA ALA A 123 -2.15 -17.41 -27.13
C ALA A 123 -3.14 -16.94 -26.05
N TRP A 124 -3.13 -15.63 -25.77
CA TRP A 124 -3.92 -15.06 -24.71
C TRP A 124 -5.41 -14.94 -25.08
N LYS A 125 -6.28 -15.38 -24.17
CA LYS A 125 -7.73 -15.14 -24.19
C LYS A 125 -8.09 -14.26 -22.98
N LYS A 126 -8.65 -13.08 -23.23
CA LYS A 126 -9.14 -12.22 -22.15
C LYS A 126 -10.39 -12.82 -21.51
N ILE A 127 -10.43 -12.87 -20.20
CA ILE A 127 -11.55 -13.36 -19.40
C ILE A 127 -12.10 -12.33 -18.43
N ILE A 128 -11.30 -11.33 -18.01
CA ILE A 128 -11.67 -10.23 -17.10
C ILE A 128 -11.16 -8.92 -17.70
N ASP A 129 -11.96 -7.87 -17.58
CA ASP A 129 -11.56 -6.50 -17.93
C ASP A 129 -11.61 -5.56 -16.72
N VAL A 130 -10.95 -4.40 -16.78
CA VAL A 130 -10.97 -3.35 -15.74
C VAL A 130 -12.41 -3.03 -15.27
N GLY A 131 -13.38 -2.96 -16.21
CA GLY A 131 -14.78 -2.67 -15.90
C GLY A 131 -15.51 -3.74 -15.06
N ASP A 132 -14.86 -4.88 -14.78
CA ASP A 132 -15.40 -5.92 -13.90
C ASP A 132 -15.03 -5.70 -12.44
N GLY A 133 -14.20 -4.68 -12.14
CA GLY A 133 -13.84 -4.28 -10.78
C GLY A 133 -13.11 -5.37 -9.99
N VAL A 134 -12.40 -6.27 -10.69
CA VAL A 134 -11.66 -7.39 -10.08
C VAL A 134 -10.28 -6.91 -9.63
N VAL A 135 -9.96 -7.08 -8.36
CA VAL A 135 -8.71 -6.62 -7.74
C VAL A 135 -7.81 -7.75 -7.23
N ASN A 136 -8.35 -8.95 -7.08
CA ASN A 136 -7.60 -10.12 -6.62
C ASN A 136 -8.27 -11.41 -7.11
N VAL A 137 -7.48 -12.48 -7.29
CA VAL A 137 -7.99 -13.79 -7.73
C VAL A 137 -7.36 -14.93 -6.95
N ALA A 138 -8.09 -16.05 -6.87
CA ALA A 138 -7.59 -17.30 -6.36
C ALA A 138 -8.10 -18.44 -7.26
N CYS A 139 -7.26 -19.45 -7.56
CA CYS A 139 -7.60 -20.50 -8.50
C CYS A 139 -7.28 -21.87 -7.90
N LYS A 140 -8.11 -22.88 -8.25
CA LYS A 140 -7.86 -24.29 -7.97
C LYS A 140 -8.45 -25.15 -9.08
N GLY A 141 -7.58 -25.79 -9.86
CA GLY A 141 -8.04 -26.54 -11.04
C GLY A 141 -8.68 -25.62 -12.07
N HIS A 142 -9.94 -25.87 -12.40
CA HIS A 142 -10.75 -25.09 -13.33
C HIS A 142 -11.58 -23.99 -12.64
N ASP A 143 -11.59 -23.97 -11.31
CA ASP A 143 -12.35 -22.98 -10.54
C ASP A 143 -11.52 -21.72 -10.30
N LEU A 144 -12.06 -20.56 -10.66
CA LEU A 144 -11.48 -19.24 -10.40
C LEU A 144 -12.42 -18.43 -9.49
N TRP A 145 -11.91 -17.97 -8.37
CA TRP A 145 -12.59 -17.01 -7.51
C TRP A 145 -12.02 -15.62 -7.74
N LEU A 146 -12.91 -14.63 -7.76
CA LEU A 146 -12.62 -13.25 -8.07
C LEU A 146 -13.07 -12.38 -6.91
N LEU A 147 -12.19 -11.51 -6.42
CA LEU A 147 -12.54 -10.44 -5.49
C LEU A 147 -12.87 -9.19 -6.31
N SER A 148 -14.13 -8.74 -6.29
CA SER A 148 -14.61 -7.63 -7.10
C SER A 148 -15.39 -6.61 -6.29
N HIS A 149 -15.21 -5.32 -6.60
CA HIS A 149 -16.01 -4.24 -6.04
C HIS A 149 -17.18 -3.81 -6.95
N LYS A 150 -17.38 -4.43 -8.12
CA LYS A 150 -18.45 -4.09 -9.05
C LYS A 150 -19.83 -4.24 -8.40
N GLY A 151 -20.48 -3.13 -8.11
CA GLY A 151 -21.77 -3.10 -7.39
C GLY A 151 -21.67 -3.48 -5.90
N ALA A 152 -20.45 -3.54 -5.33
CA ALA A 152 -20.18 -3.99 -3.97
C ALA A 152 -18.94 -3.28 -3.41
N SER A 153 -19.07 -2.04 -2.94
CA SER A 153 -17.92 -1.20 -2.57
C SER A 153 -17.03 -1.78 -1.46
N ARG A 154 -17.58 -2.69 -0.64
CA ARG A 154 -16.81 -3.47 0.37
C ARG A 154 -16.36 -4.83 -0.14
N TYR A 155 -16.42 -5.03 -1.44
CA TYR A 155 -16.08 -6.21 -2.22
C TYR A 155 -17.02 -7.39 -2.00
N GLN A 156 -17.03 -8.28 -2.98
CA GLN A 156 -17.74 -9.56 -3.01
C GLN A 156 -16.83 -10.61 -3.65
N ILE A 157 -17.13 -11.88 -3.41
CA ILE A 157 -16.41 -13.00 -4.05
C ILE A 157 -17.32 -13.63 -5.10
N LEU A 158 -16.84 -13.65 -6.33
CA LEU A 158 -17.47 -14.31 -7.46
C LEU A 158 -16.73 -15.62 -7.79
N HIS A 159 -17.43 -16.59 -8.34
CA HIS A 159 -16.87 -17.83 -8.88
C HIS A 159 -17.08 -17.90 -10.38
N LEU A 160 -16.06 -18.32 -11.09
CA LEU A 160 -16.00 -18.47 -12.54
C LEU A 160 -15.41 -19.83 -12.90
N ASP A 161 -16.06 -20.56 -13.81
CA ASP A 161 -15.52 -21.77 -14.44
C ASP A 161 -14.60 -21.37 -15.60
N LEU A 162 -13.33 -21.79 -15.54
CA LEU A 162 -12.32 -21.47 -16.55
C LEU A 162 -12.53 -22.21 -17.89
N ASP A 163 -13.28 -23.29 -17.93
CA ASP A 163 -13.60 -23.96 -19.18
C ASP A 163 -14.62 -23.18 -19.99
N HIS A 164 -15.50 -22.44 -19.28
CA HIS A 164 -16.54 -21.60 -19.86
C HIS A 164 -16.56 -20.22 -19.19
N PRO A 165 -15.47 -19.43 -19.32
CA PRO A 165 -15.33 -18.19 -18.57
C PRO A 165 -16.31 -17.13 -19.10
N ASP A 166 -17.35 -16.87 -18.31
CA ASP A 166 -18.36 -15.85 -18.55
C ASP A 166 -18.59 -15.02 -17.27
N ILE A 167 -17.88 -13.89 -17.18
CA ILE A 167 -17.95 -13.00 -16.02
C ILE A 167 -19.35 -12.40 -15.81
N ALA A 168 -20.15 -12.24 -16.87
CA ALA A 168 -21.48 -11.67 -16.78
C ALA A 168 -22.45 -12.59 -16.01
N HIS A 169 -22.18 -13.89 -15.98
CA HIS A 169 -22.96 -14.91 -15.28
C HIS A 169 -22.19 -15.57 -14.13
N ALA A 170 -21.10 -14.96 -13.65
CA ALA A 170 -20.34 -15.46 -12.51
C ALA A 170 -21.23 -15.56 -11.25
N GLN A 171 -21.09 -16.68 -10.52
CA GLN A 171 -21.86 -16.92 -9.32
C GLN A 171 -21.32 -16.09 -8.13
N VAL A 172 -22.19 -15.38 -7.41
CA VAL A 172 -21.82 -14.74 -6.14
C VAL A 172 -21.69 -15.82 -5.05
N ILE A 173 -20.47 -16.02 -4.55
CA ILE A 173 -20.18 -16.98 -3.46
C ILE A 173 -20.26 -16.29 -2.10
N LEU A 174 -19.74 -15.08 -1.99
CA LEU A 174 -19.86 -14.27 -0.79
C LEU A 174 -20.24 -12.85 -1.19
N PRO A 175 -21.47 -12.40 -0.86
CA PRO A 175 -21.89 -11.02 -1.12
C PRO A 175 -21.17 -10.05 -0.17
N GLN A 176 -21.17 -8.78 -0.52
CA GLN A 176 -20.68 -7.72 0.37
C GLN A 176 -21.41 -7.72 1.72
N SER A 177 -20.71 -7.36 2.76
CA SER A 177 -21.23 -7.28 4.13
C SER A 177 -20.80 -5.97 4.82
N ASP A 178 -20.88 -5.91 6.13
CA ASP A 178 -20.30 -4.84 6.95
C ASP A 178 -18.77 -4.94 7.10
N MET A 179 -18.16 -6.03 6.63
CA MET A 179 -16.72 -6.21 6.52
C MET A 179 -16.21 -5.76 5.14
N VAL A 180 -14.99 -5.27 5.08
CA VAL A 180 -14.28 -5.00 3.81
C VAL A 180 -13.38 -6.19 3.50
N LEU A 181 -13.65 -6.90 2.42
CA LEU A 181 -12.78 -7.99 1.94
C LEU A 181 -11.47 -7.41 1.42
N ARG A 182 -10.34 -8.08 1.72
CA ARG A 182 -8.99 -7.60 1.39
C ARG A 182 -8.24 -8.50 0.41
N GLY A 183 -8.52 -9.78 0.45
CA GLY A 183 -7.85 -10.76 -0.40
C GLY A 183 -8.47 -12.13 -0.26
N ILE A 184 -8.23 -12.97 -1.24
CA ILE A 184 -8.68 -14.36 -1.28
C ILE A 184 -7.53 -15.28 -1.64
N SER A 185 -7.55 -16.50 -1.10
CA SER A 185 -6.54 -17.53 -1.38
C SER A 185 -7.16 -18.92 -1.30
N THR A 186 -6.68 -19.84 -2.12
CA THR A 186 -7.13 -21.24 -2.17
C THR A 186 -6.21 -22.15 -1.35
N ALA A 187 -6.79 -22.91 -0.42
CA ALA A 187 -6.15 -24.04 0.25
C ALA A 187 -6.67 -25.38 -0.32
N LYS A 188 -6.15 -26.49 0.20
CA LYS A 188 -6.66 -27.83 -0.20
C LYS A 188 -8.14 -28.01 0.18
N ASP A 189 -8.56 -27.48 1.32
CA ASP A 189 -9.86 -27.72 1.96
C ASP A 189 -10.92 -26.64 1.69
N ALA A 190 -10.49 -25.40 1.43
CA ALA A 190 -11.40 -24.27 1.33
C ALA A 190 -10.77 -23.07 0.61
N LEU A 191 -11.61 -22.13 0.20
CA LEU A 191 -11.24 -20.75 -0.07
C LEU A 191 -11.14 -20.01 1.27
N TYR A 192 -10.07 -19.24 1.47
CA TYR A 192 -9.89 -18.33 2.60
C TYR A 192 -9.97 -16.89 2.11
N ALA A 193 -10.70 -16.06 2.85
CA ALA A 193 -10.79 -14.63 2.58
C ALA A 193 -10.34 -13.84 3.80
N ALA A 194 -9.41 -12.92 3.59
CA ALA A 194 -9.06 -11.90 4.56
C ALA A 194 -10.05 -10.74 4.44
N ALA A 195 -10.53 -10.25 5.57
CA ALA A 195 -11.43 -9.10 5.66
C ALA A 195 -11.02 -8.21 6.84
N THR A 196 -11.46 -6.96 6.83
CA THR A 196 -11.33 -6.06 7.97
C THR A 196 -12.69 -5.53 8.39
N LYS A 197 -12.87 -5.39 9.70
CA LYS A 197 -13.97 -4.66 10.31
C LYS A 197 -13.42 -3.82 11.46
N ASP A 198 -13.71 -2.53 11.43
CA ASP A 198 -13.23 -1.58 12.44
C ASP A 198 -11.69 -1.63 12.61
N GLY A 199 -10.95 -1.73 11.49
CA GLY A 199 -9.49 -1.82 11.46
C GLY A 199 -8.89 -3.17 11.89
N ILE A 200 -9.71 -4.17 12.23
CA ILE A 200 -9.27 -5.46 12.76
C ILE A 200 -9.50 -6.57 11.73
N THR A 201 -8.49 -7.40 11.50
CA THR A 201 -8.59 -8.56 10.60
C THR A 201 -9.65 -9.56 11.05
N ARG A 202 -10.34 -10.09 10.08
CA ARG A 202 -11.19 -11.27 10.13
C ARG A 202 -10.77 -12.23 9.05
N ILE A 203 -10.66 -13.50 9.36
CA ILE A 203 -10.40 -14.56 8.37
C ILE A 203 -11.66 -15.37 8.22
N LEU A 204 -12.12 -15.49 6.98
CA LEU A 204 -13.27 -16.28 6.60
C LEU A 204 -12.79 -17.54 5.89
N ARG A 205 -13.29 -18.69 6.32
CA ARG A 205 -13.12 -19.98 5.64
C ARG A 205 -14.40 -20.34 4.91
N ILE A 206 -14.33 -20.59 3.61
CA ILE A 206 -15.46 -20.95 2.75
C ILE A 206 -15.14 -22.33 2.15
N PRO A 207 -15.69 -23.44 2.71
CA PRO A 207 -15.48 -24.79 2.16
C PRO A 207 -15.97 -24.87 0.72
N TYR A 208 -15.23 -25.60 -0.12
CA TYR A 208 -15.61 -25.76 -1.53
C TYR A 208 -17.00 -26.38 -1.67
N GLY A 209 -17.77 -25.91 -2.65
CA GLY A 209 -19.16 -26.31 -2.87
C GLY A 209 -20.17 -25.72 -1.88
N GLN A 210 -19.75 -24.82 -1.00
CA GLN A 210 -20.62 -24.13 -0.06
C GLN A 210 -20.59 -22.61 -0.30
N ILE A 211 -21.68 -21.95 0.05
CA ILE A 211 -21.79 -20.47 0.07
C ILE A 211 -21.72 -19.91 1.50
N LYS A 212 -21.53 -20.77 2.50
CA LYS A 212 -21.45 -20.38 3.91
C LYS A 212 -19.99 -20.15 4.31
N ALA A 213 -19.72 -18.94 4.80
CA ALA A 213 -18.43 -18.58 5.39
C ALA A 213 -18.42 -18.81 6.91
N TYR A 214 -17.29 -19.26 7.43
CA TYR A 214 -17.03 -19.47 8.85
C TYR A 214 -15.89 -18.57 9.28
N LEU A 215 -16.01 -17.90 10.41
CA LEU A 215 -14.92 -17.11 11.00
C LEU A 215 -13.87 -18.04 11.60
N VAL A 216 -12.62 -17.82 11.26
CA VAL A 216 -11.47 -18.45 11.94
C VAL A 216 -11.24 -17.70 13.25
N PRO A 217 -11.19 -18.41 14.43
CA PRO A 217 -10.96 -17.77 15.70
C PRO A 217 -9.52 -17.23 15.80
N LEU A 218 -9.37 -15.91 16.01
CA LEU A 218 -8.07 -15.25 16.19
C LEU A 218 -7.74 -15.08 17.69
N PRO A 219 -6.46 -15.15 18.10
CA PRO A 219 -6.06 -15.09 19.51
C PRO A 219 -6.17 -13.68 20.10
N PHE A 220 -6.12 -12.65 19.26
CA PHE A 220 -6.28 -11.24 19.64
C PHE A 220 -6.76 -10.40 18.43
N ALA A 221 -7.21 -9.19 18.74
CA ALA A 221 -7.57 -8.20 17.72
C ALA A 221 -6.31 -7.61 17.08
N GLY A 222 -6.04 -7.94 15.83
CA GLY A 222 -4.84 -7.51 15.12
C GLY A 222 -5.01 -7.56 13.61
N THR A 223 -3.91 -7.41 12.91
CA THR A 223 -3.83 -7.42 11.46
C THR A 223 -3.01 -8.61 10.97
N ASP A 224 -3.47 -9.24 9.91
CA ASP A 224 -2.70 -10.26 9.18
C ASP A 224 -1.63 -9.55 8.33
N ASN A 225 -0.38 -9.69 8.73
CA ASN A 225 0.79 -9.12 8.06
C ASN A 225 1.50 -10.12 7.14
N GLY A 226 0.78 -11.11 6.64
CA GLY A 226 1.28 -12.09 5.68
C GLY A 226 0.72 -13.47 5.91
N SER A 227 -0.39 -13.80 5.24
CA SER A 227 -0.91 -15.16 5.16
C SER A 227 -0.14 -15.97 4.13
N TRP A 228 0.12 -17.21 4.47
CA TRP A 228 0.59 -18.20 3.51
C TRP A 228 -0.43 -19.32 3.39
N VAL A 229 -1.01 -19.44 2.20
CA VAL A 229 -2.02 -20.44 1.85
C VAL A 229 -1.56 -21.19 0.61
N THR A 230 -1.79 -22.49 0.55
CA THR A 230 -1.43 -23.29 -0.62
C THR A 230 -2.48 -24.35 -0.91
N VAL A 231 -2.76 -24.55 -2.19
CA VAL A 231 -3.67 -25.60 -2.67
C VAL A 231 -3.22 -27.03 -2.29
N LEU A 232 -1.97 -27.19 -1.86
CA LEU A 232 -1.40 -28.49 -1.50
C LEU A 232 -1.70 -28.92 -0.06
N LYS A 233 -2.03 -27.97 0.84
CA LYS A 233 -2.27 -28.24 2.27
C LYS A 233 -3.59 -27.64 2.73
N PRO A 234 -4.29 -28.31 3.69
CA PRO A 234 -5.45 -27.69 4.34
C PRO A 234 -5.03 -26.59 5.30
N GLY A 235 -5.95 -25.65 5.56
CA GLY A 235 -5.74 -24.56 6.48
C GLY A 235 -4.88 -23.44 5.91
N LEU A 236 -4.43 -22.58 6.81
CA LEU A 236 -3.55 -21.44 6.48
C LEU A 236 -2.49 -21.24 7.55
N GLN A 237 -1.42 -20.57 7.19
CA GLN A 237 -0.50 -19.94 8.12
C GLN A 237 -0.66 -18.42 8.00
N MET A 238 -0.67 -17.71 9.13
CA MET A 238 -0.81 -16.27 9.16
C MET A 238 0.14 -15.64 10.16
N ARG A 239 0.60 -14.43 9.84
CA ARG A 239 1.44 -13.62 10.72
C ARG A 239 0.60 -12.51 11.31
N LEU A 240 0.11 -12.68 12.52
CA LEU A 240 -0.77 -11.73 13.21
C LEU A 240 0.04 -10.77 14.09
N ALA A 241 -0.24 -9.47 13.98
CA ALA A 241 0.32 -8.41 14.81
C ALA A 241 -0.76 -7.38 15.17
N GLY A 242 -0.54 -6.60 16.24
CA GLY A 242 -1.40 -5.48 16.64
C GLY A 242 -0.60 -4.21 16.84
N TRP A 243 -1.24 -3.16 17.37
CA TRP A 243 -0.52 -1.96 17.78
C TRP A 243 0.42 -2.21 18.96
N THR A 244 0.04 -3.15 19.84
CA THR A 244 0.73 -3.50 21.10
C THR A 244 1.18 -4.96 21.13
N GLU A 245 0.69 -5.79 20.22
CA GLU A 245 1.01 -7.21 20.11
C GLU A 245 2.07 -7.45 19.04
N ALA A 246 3.24 -7.94 19.46
CA ALA A 246 4.33 -8.29 18.56
C ALA A 246 3.90 -9.40 17.59
N PRO A 247 4.41 -9.37 16.34
CA PRO A 247 4.03 -10.37 15.34
C PRO A 247 4.37 -11.78 15.77
N GLN A 248 3.45 -12.71 15.50
CA GLN A 248 3.60 -14.14 15.71
C GLN A 248 3.00 -14.92 14.56
N TRP A 249 3.64 -16.02 14.18
CA TRP A 249 3.12 -16.94 13.17
C TRP A 249 2.21 -17.98 13.80
N TYR A 250 1.03 -18.12 13.25
CA TYR A 250 0.02 -19.09 13.63
C TYR A 250 -0.29 -20.03 12.47
N ALA A 251 -0.58 -21.30 12.80
CA ALA A 251 -1.11 -22.28 11.86
C ALA A 251 -2.56 -22.63 12.24
N TYR A 252 -3.47 -22.56 11.30
CA TYR A 252 -4.87 -22.95 11.46
C TYR A 252 -5.09 -24.38 10.95
N ASP A 253 -5.57 -25.23 11.84
CA ASP A 253 -6.05 -26.59 11.52
C ASP A 253 -7.57 -26.57 11.36
N PRO A 254 -8.10 -26.72 10.13
CA PRO A 254 -9.54 -26.70 9.88
C PRO A 254 -10.28 -27.94 10.41
N ALA A 255 -9.60 -29.05 10.69
CA ALA A 255 -10.23 -30.25 11.24
C ALA A 255 -10.50 -30.11 12.75
N ALA A 256 -9.59 -29.42 13.45
CA ALA A 256 -9.71 -29.13 14.88
C ALA A 256 -10.36 -27.77 15.16
N ASP A 257 -10.62 -26.95 14.12
CA ASP A 257 -11.04 -25.53 14.22
C ASP A 257 -10.14 -24.76 15.20
N LYS A 258 -8.82 -24.93 15.09
CA LYS A 258 -7.86 -24.41 16.07
C LYS A 258 -6.71 -23.68 15.38
N LEU A 259 -6.43 -22.50 15.90
CA LEU A 259 -5.22 -21.72 15.58
C LEU A 259 -4.15 -22.00 16.64
N THR A 260 -2.94 -22.34 16.22
CA THR A 260 -1.80 -22.67 17.10
C THR A 260 -0.60 -21.81 16.75
N ASP A 261 0.05 -21.24 17.76
CA ASP A 261 1.32 -20.54 17.61
C ASP A 261 2.39 -21.54 17.14
N THR A 262 3.07 -21.20 16.04
CA THR A 262 4.08 -22.08 15.43
C THR A 262 5.45 -22.02 16.13
N GLY A 263 5.70 -20.99 16.92
CA GLY A 263 7.00 -20.74 17.55
C GLY A 263 8.12 -20.36 16.56
N ILE A 264 7.80 -20.12 15.28
CA ILE A 264 8.79 -19.76 14.26
C ILE A 264 9.39 -18.37 14.54
N GLU A 265 8.57 -17.42 14.99
CA GLU A 265 9.02 -16.06 15.30
C GLU A 265 9.39 -15.96 16.80
N PRO A 266 10.61 -15.50 17.12
CA PRO A 266 10.98 -15.29 18.52
C PRO A 266 10.06 -14.27 19.21
N ARG A 267 9.76 -14.49 20.50
CA ARG A 267 9.01 -13.52 21.29
C ARG A 267 9.76 -12.20 21.37
N ASN A 268 9.07 -11.09 21.10
CA ASN A 268 9.66 -9.77 21.30
C ASN A 268 9.83 -9.50 22.80
N PRO A 269 11.02 -9.07 23.25
CA PRO A 269 11.26 -8.82 24.68
C PRO A 269 10.67 -7.49 25.18
N THR A 270 10.14 -6.65 24.29
CA THR A 270 9.64 -5.31 24.63
C THR A 270 8.27 -5.41 25.29
N ASP A 271 8.10 -4.79 26.45
CA ASP A 271 6.85 -4.81 27.21
C ASP A 271 5.94 -3.64 26.85
N PHE A 272 4.80 -3.95 26.23
CA PHE A 272 3.74 -3.00 25.89
C PHE A 272 2.54 -3.07 26.85
N SER A 273 2.63 -3.80 27.97
CA SER A 273 1.50 -3.99 28.91
C SER A 273 0.95 -2.67 29.48
N GLY A 274 1.81 -1.65 29.60
CA GLY A 274 1.45 -0.29 30.02
C GLY A 274 0.83 0.58 28.94
N ILE A 275 0.72 0.09 27.70
CA ILE A 275 0.22 0.83 26.54
C ILE A 275 -1.23 0.43 26.25
N ALA A 276 -2.05 1.39 25.84
CA ALA A 276 -3.39 1.21 25.30
C ALA A 276 -3.42 1.58 23.83
N ALA A 277 -4.22 0.88 23.05
CA ALA A 277 -4.61 1.26 21.70
C ALA A 277 -6.14 1.28 21.66
N VAL A 278 -6.71 2.35 21.15
CA VAL A 278 -8.17 2.54 21.03
C VAL A 278 -8.52 3.01 19.63
N GLU A 279 -9.62 2.47 19.12
CA GLU A 279 -10.22 2.92 17.88
C GLU A 279 -11.38 3.87 18.20
N VAL A 280 -11.33 5.06 17.63
CA VAL A 280 -12.38 6.09 17.79
C VAL A 280 -12.79 6.63 16.44
N THR A 281 -13.83 7.47 16.43
CA THR A 281 -14.32 8.13 15.23
C THR A 281 -14.29 9.64 15.42
N ALA A 282 -13.55 10.35 14.56
CA ALA A 282 -13.55 11.79 14.50
C ALA A 282 -14.65 12.27 13.53
N PRO A 283 -15.45 13.32 13.88
CA PRO A 283 -16.43 13.87 12.96
C PRO A 283 -15.71 14.70 11.88
N GLY A 284 -15.82 14.27 10.62
CA GLY A 284 -15.36 15.05 9.46
C GLY A 284 -16.10 16.37 9.30
N ALA A 285 -15.55 17.29 8.53
CA ALA A 285 -16.16 18.61 8.30
C ALA A 285 -17.53 18.52 7.60
N ASP A 286 -17.75 17.48 6.82
CA ASP A 286 -19.01 17.15 6.12
C ASP A 286 -19.90 16.18 6.90
N GLY A 287 -19.53 15.86 8.16
CA GLY A 287 -20.23 14.88 9.00
C GLY A 287 -19.79 13.44 8.79
N THR A 288 -18.90 13.16 7.85
CA THR A 288 -18.37 11.79 7.62
C THR A 288 -17.65 11.30 8.88
N PRO A 289 -17.94 10.08 9.38
CA PRO A 289 -17.22 9.51 10.51
C PRO A 289 -15.84 9.00 10.06
N VAL A 290 -14.78 9.69 10.48
CA VAL A 290 -13.39 9.35 10.12
C VAL A 290 -12.78 8.46 11.21
N PRO A 291 -12.38 7.20 10.92
CA PRO A 291 -11.76 6.33 11.90
C PRO A 291 -10.38 6.86 12.30
N LEU A 292 -10.03 6.68 13.58
CA LEU A 292 -8.77 7.17 14.16
C LEU A 292 -8.29 6.21 15.23
N SER A 293 -7.11 5.61 15.01
CA SER A 293 -6.44 4.79 16.03
C SER A 293 -5.59 5.68 16.93
N ILE A 294 -5.66 5.50 18.25
CA ILE A 294 -4.88 6.27 19.22
C ILE A 294 -4.14 5.32 20.14
N ILE A 295 -2.81 5.45 20.21
CA ILE A 295 -1.90 4.61 20.98
C ILE A 295 -1.22 5.47 22.02
N TYR A 296 -1.34 5.10 23.30
CA TYR A 296 -0.84 5.91 24.41
C TYR A 296 -0.61 5.10 25.69
N ARG A 297 0.16 5.64 26.61
CA ARG A 297 0.31 5.04 27.95
C ARG A 297 -1.02 5.11 28.72
N LYS A 298 -1.39 4.02 29.38
CA LYS A 298 -2.65 3.91 30.16
C LYS A 298 -2.81 4.97 31.25
N ASP A 299 -1.71 5.53 31.75
CA ASP A 299 -1.68 6.49 32.87
C ASP A 299 -1.61 7.97 32.45
N ILE A 300 -1.71 8.29 31.14
CA ILE A 300 -1.71 9.69 30.69
C ILE A 300 -2.95 10.44 31.17
N LYS A 301 -2.80 11.76 31.33
CA LYS A 301 -3.92 12.67 31.61
C LYS A 301 -4.36 13.33 30.29
N LEU A 302 -5.65 13.27 30.01
CA LEU A 302 -6.24 13.94 28.84
C LEU A 302 -6.52 15.43 29.16
N ASN A 303 -5.46 16.21 29.29
CA ASN A 303 -5.50 17.62 29.70
C ASN A 303 -4.85 18.57 28.67
N GLY A 304 -4.59 18.07 27.46
CA GLY A 304 -3.96 18.84 26.38
C GLY A 304 -2.44 19.02 26.52
N GLN A 305 -1.81 18.40 27.50
CA GLN A 305 -0.38 18.60 27.75
C GLN A 305 0.52 17.50 27.16
N ASN A 306 -0.04 16.44 26.58
CA ASN A 306 0.76 15.39 25.99
C ASN A 306 1.21 15.78 24.59
N PRO A 307 2.48 15.58 24.22
CA PRO A 307 2.91 15.63 22.83
C PRO A 307 2.20 14.53 22.04
N CYS A 308 1.88 14.81 20.78
CA CYS A 308 1.22 13.83 19.91
C CYS A 308 1.89 13.82 18.54
N LEU A 309 2.11 12.62 17.99
CA LEU A 309 2.47 12.41 16.59
C LEU A 309 1.27 11.80 15.89
N MET A 310 0.69 12.54 14.93
CA MET A 310 -0.40 12.04 14.11
C MET A 310 0.08 11.72 12.70
N GLU A 311 -0.25 10.53 12.22
CA GLU A 311 0.12 10.03 10.90
C GLU A 311 -1.09 9.88 9.99
N GLY A 312 -0.90 10.07 8.68
CA GLY A 312 -1.90 9.83 7.67
C GLY A 312 -1.31 9.58 6.29
N TYR A 313 -2.11 8.94 5.42
CA TYR A 313 -1.73 8.63 4.05
C TYR A 313 -2.83 9.02 3.07
N GLY A 314 -3.86 8.19 2.87
CA GLY A 314 -5.07 8.50 2.14
C GLY A 314 -4.94 8.49 0.62
N SER A 315 -4.29 7.48 0.05
CA SER A 315 -4.16 7.29 -1.40
C SER A 315 -4.14 5.82 -1.78
N TYR A 316 -4.51 5.51 -3.03
CA TYR A 316 -4.46 4.18 -3.66
C TYR A 316 -5.33 3.12 -2.99
N GLY A 317 -6.28 3.48 -2.14
CA GLY A 317 -7.02 2.50 -1.34
C GLY A 317 -6.16 1.77 -0.30
N ILE A 318 -4.95 2.29 0.00
CA ILE A 318 -4.05 1.68 0.99
C ILE A 318 -4.54 1.99 2.40
N THR A 319 -4.63 0.94 3.25
CA THR A 319 -4.99 1.06 4.66
C THR A 319 -3.78 1.22 5.56
N LEU A 320 -3.94 1.98 6.63
CA LEU A 320 -2.96 2.09 7.70
C LEU A 320 -3.31 1.11 8.84
N ASP A 321 -3.14 -0.18 8.56
CA ASP A 321 -3.53 -1.24 9.48
C ASP A 321 -2.65 -1.30 10.74
N PRO A 322 -3.18 -1.86 11.87
CA PRO A 322 -2.40 -2.13 13.07
C PRO A 322 -1.09 -2.85 12.78
N SER A 323 0.00 -2.25 13.19
CA SER A 323 1.35 -2.78 12.99
C SER A 323 2.21 -2.57 14.23
N PHE A 324 2.92 -3.62 14.63
CA PHE A 324 3.85 -3.54 15.77
C PHE A 324 5.16 -2.88 15.33
N ASP A 325 5.56 -1.88 16.11
CA ASP A 325 6.87 -1.25 16.00
C ASP A 325 7.43 -1.03 17.42
N ALA A 326 8.43 -1.83 17.79
CA ALA A 326 9.06 -1.75 19.10
C ALA A 326 9.69 -0.37 19.39
N THR A 327 10.09 0.37 18.35
CA THR A 327 10.69 1.71 18.50
C THR A 327 9.69 2.75 19.00
N ARG A 328 8.39 2.53 18.77
CA ARG A 328 7.32 3.38 19.31
C ARG A 328 7.33 3.45 20.84
N LEU A 329 7.77 2.37 21.51
CA LEU A 329 7.81 2.35 22.98
C LEU A 329 8.69 3.49 23.53
N ALA A 330 9.79 3.81 22.88
CA ALA A 330 10.67 4.91 23.30
C ALA A 330 9.96 6.28 23.31
N LEU A 331 8.99 6.49 22.44
CA LEU A 331 8.14 7.69 22.40
C LEU A 331 7.00 7.60 23.41
N LEU A 332 6.32 6.46 23.47
CA LEU A 332 5.20 6.19 24.36
C LEU A 332 5.59 6.31 25.83
N GLU A 333 6.74 5.74 26.24
CA GLU A 333 7.28 5.86 27.62
C GLU A 333 7.55 7.31 28.01
N ARG A 334 7.84 8.17 27.07
CA ARG A 334 7.98 9.62 27.28
C ARG A 334 6.66 10.39 27.26
N GLY A 335 5.53 9.66 27.23
CA GLY A 335 4.18 10.20 27.26
C GLY A 335 3.76 10.87 25.94
N ILE A 336 4.38 10.49 24.81
CA ILE A 336 3.93 10.91 23.49
C ILE A 336 2.74 10.03 23.10
N VAL A 337 1.67 10.64 22.64
CA VAL A 337 0.52 9.98 22.03
C VAL A 337 0.84 9.76 20.55
N ILE A 338 0.53 8.58 20.02
CA ILE A 338 0.62 8.28 18.59
C ILE A 338 -0.80 8.10 18.06
N ALA A 339 -1.14 8.80 16.99
CA ALA A 339 -2.46 8.72 16.37
C ALA A 339 -2.32 8.40 14.88
N ILE A 340 -3.17 7.52 14.36
CA ILE A 340 -3.20 7.12 12.95
C ILE A 340 -4.56 7.50 12.38
N ALA A 341 -4.58 8.44 11.45
CA ALA A 341 -5.82 8.91 10.82
C ALA A 341 -6.13 8.08 9.57
N HIS A 342 -7.26 7.40 9.58
CA HIS A 342 -7.74 6.54 8.49
C HIS A 342 -8.62 7.34 7.54
N VAL A 343 -8.01 8.26 6.82
CA VAL A 343 -8.69 9.26 5.99
C VAL A 343 -9.19 8.70 4.67
N ARG A 344 -10.20 9.35 4.07
CA ARG A 344 -10.65 9.02 2.70
C ARG A 344 -9.49 9.06 1.71
N GLY A 345 -9.54 8.20 0.70
CA GLY A 345 -8.42 7.88 -0.20
C GLY A 345 -7.67 6.63 0.22
N GLY A 346 -7.80 6.20 1.49
CA GLY A 346 -7.46 4.86 1.96
C GLY A 346 -8.53 3.83 1.62
N GLY A 347 -8.34 2.59 2.05
CA GLY A 347 -9.26 1.49 1.77
C GLY A 347 -10.08 1.02 2.97
N GLU A 348 -10.02 1.69 4.12
CA GLU A 348 -10.55 1.21 5.39
C GLU A 348 -12.04 0.86 5.35
N ASN A 349 -12.82 1.61 4.55
CA ASN A 349 -14.25 1.37 4.35
C ASN A 349 -14.60 0.86 2.94
N GLY A 350 -13.61 0.37 2.18
CA GLY A 350 -13.78 -0.18 0.84
C GLY A 350 -13.56 0.84 -0.28
N GLU A 351 -14.02 0.51 -1.49
CA GLU A 351 -13.73 1.28 -2.70
C GLU A 351 -14.35 2.68 -2.70
N ASP A 352 -15.58 2.84 -2.20
CA ASP A 352 -16.19 4.18 -2.09
C ASP A 352 -15.38 5.13 -1.19
N TRP A 353 -14.70 4.58 -0.15
CA TRP A 353 -13.82 5.36 0.71
C TRP A 353 -12.56 5.81 -0.01
N HIS A 354 -11.99 4.95 -0.86
CA HIS A 354 -10.87 5.27 -1.74
C HIS A 354 -11.26 6.37 -2.73
N LEU A 355 -12.33 6.16 -3.49
CA LEU A 355 -12.79 7.11 -4.51
C LEU A 355 -13.19 8.47 -3.93
N ALA A 356 -13.69 8.51 -2.69
CA ALA A 356 -14.02 9.75 -1.99
C ALA A 356 -12.80 10.59 -1.59
N GLY A 357 -11.58 10.09 -1.76
CA GLY A 357 -10.32 10.81 -1.55
C GLY A 357 -9.38 10.74 -2.76
N GLN A 358 -9.91 10.62 -3.98
CA GLN A 358 -9.15 10.51 -5.23
C GLN A 358 -9.42 11.72 -6.14
N LYS A 359 -8.44 12.16 -6.93
CA LYS A 359 -8.60 13.25 -7.93
C LYS A 359 -9.31 14.48 -7.35
N LEU A 360 -10.44 14.90 -7.96
CA LEU A 360 -11.22 16.08 -7.54
C LEU A 360 -11.76 16.00 -6.11
N THR A 361 -11.87 14.80 -5.54
CA THR A 361 -12.32 14.59 -4.15
C THR A 361 -11.16 14.53 -3.15
N LYS A 362 -9.90 14.69 -3.58
CA LYS A 362 -8.69 14.61 -2.73
C LYS A 362 -8.70 15.58 -1.56
N GLN A 363 -9.40 16.71 -1.66
CA GLN A 363 -9.59 17.63 -0.54
C GLN A 363 -10.25 16.95 0.67
N ASN A 364 -11.08 15.92 0.48
CA ASN A 364 -11.67 15.17 1.58
C ASN A 364 -10.60 14.48 2.44
N THR A 365 -9.55 13.92 1.83
CA THR A 365 -8.39 13.33 2.55
C THR A 365 -7.76 14.35 3.50
N ILE A 366 -7.51 15.57 3.02
CA ILE A 366 -6.89 16.66 3.79
C ILE A 366 -7.83 17.13 4.90
N SER A 367 -9.11 17.30 4.57
CA SER A 367 -10.14 17.74 5.53
C SER A 367 -10.37 16.71 6.64
N ASP A 368 -10.37 15.42 6.32
CA ASP A 368 -10.47 14.34 7.30
C ASP A 368 -9.28 14.33 8.26
N PHE A 369 -8.06 14.53 7.74
CA PHE A 369 -6.85 14.62 8.56
C PHE A 369 -6.90 15.81 9.51
N ILE A 370 -7.33 16.99 9.03
CA ILE A 370 -7.53 18.17 9.86
C ILE A 370 -8.60 17.93 10.94
N ALA A 371 -9.70 17.23 10.60
CA ALA A 371 -10.75 16.88 11.55
C ALA A 371 -10.24 15.95 12.66
N CYS A 372 -9.43 14.96 12.32
CA CYS A 372 -8.74 14.10 13.31
C CYS A 372 -7.84 14.92 14.26
N ALA A 373 -7.08 15.88 13.72
CA ALA A 373 -6.26 16.80 14.53
C ALA A 373 -7.10 17.60 15.52
N GLN A 374 -8.21 18.16 15.06
CA GLN A 374 -9.15 18.92 15.88
C GLN A 374 -9.80 18.05 16.95
N TYR A 375 -10.14 16.80 16.61
CA TYR A 375 -10.68 15.83 17.56
C TYR A 375 -9.68 15.54 18.70
N LEU A 376 -8.42 15.25 18.39
CA LEU A 376 -7.37 14.98 19.38
C LEU A 376 -7.18 16.16 20.35
N ILE A 377 -7.20 17.40 19.82
CA ILE A 377 -7.11 18.61 20.63
C ILE A 377 -8.37 18.78 21.50
N LYS A 378 -9.56 18.63 20.94
CA LYS A 378 -10.83 18.77 21.65
C LYS A 378 -11.00 17.76 22.77
N GLN A 379 -10.54 16.52 22.57
CA GLN A 379 -10.61 15.45 23.56
C GLN A 379 -9.48 15.50 24.61
N GLY A 380 -8.57 16.49 24.50
CA GLY A 380 -7.49 16.69 25.45
C GLY A 380 -6.32 15.71 25.31
N TYR A 381 -6.25 14.95 24.22
CA TYR A 381 -5.07 14.10 23.95
C TYR A 381 -3.82 14.95 23.74
N THR A 382 -3.95 16.12 23.16
CA THR A 382 -2.86 17.04 22.86
C THR A 382 -3.36 18.48 22.75
N SER A 383 -2.46 19.41 22.36
CA SER A 383 -2.79 20.80 22.03
C SER A 383 -2.07 21.25 20.75
N ARG A 384 -2.45 22.38 20.18
CA ARG A 384 -1.85 22.96 18.96
C ARG A 384 -0.33 23.13 19.07
N THR A 385 0.18 23.44 20.25
CA THR A 385 1.62 23.62 20.49
C THR A 385 2.39 22.32 20.73
N LYS A 386 1.70 21.17 20.70
CA LYS A 386 2.25 19.84 21.01
C LYS A 386 1.88 18.77 19.98
N LEU A 387 1.10 19.12 18.95
CA LEU A 387 0.69 18.21 17.89
C LEU A 387 1.68 18.27 16.73
N ALA A 388 2.30 17.14 16.43
CA ALA A 388 3.10 16.91 15.25
C ALA A 388 2.33 16.07 14.23
N LEU A 389 2.57 16.29 12.95
CA LEU A 389 2.05 15.47 11.85
C LEU A 389 3.17 14.83 11.07
N ARG A 390 2.90 13.61 10.54
CA ARG A 390 3.84 12.86 9.71
C ARG A 390 3.13 12.20 8.53
N GLY A 391 3.75 12.29 7.34
CA GLY A 391 3.33 11.56 6.16
C GLY A 391 4.51 11.16 5.28
N THR A 392 4.32 10.07 4.54
CA THR A 392 5.37 9.48 3.70
C THR A 392 4.82 9.33 2.28
N SER A 393 5.65 9.55 1.24
CA SER A 393 5.27 9.33 -0.15
C SER A 393 4.02 10.14 -0.53
N ALA A 394 2.98 9.52 -1.08
CA ALA A 394 1.69 10.18 -1.37
C ALA A 394 1.05 10.83 -0.13
N GLY A 395 1.38 10.37 1.09
CA GLY A 395 1.00 11.06 2.34
C GLY A 395 1.53 12.49 2.45
N GLY A 396 2.52 12.86 1.64
CA GLY A 396 2.99 14.24 1.49
C GLY A 396 1.89 15.20 1.03
N ILE A 397 0.96 14.74 0.19
CA ILE A 397 -0.23 15.51 -0.23
C ILE A 397 -1.10 15.82 0.99
N THR A 398 -1.37 14.81 1.82
CA THR A 398 -2.21 14.94 3.03
C THR A 398 -1.58 15.90 4.04
N ILE A 399 -0.30 15.70 4.34
CA ILE A 399 0.43 16.51 5.34
C ILE A 399 0.73 17.91 4.82
N GLY A 400 1.19 18.03 3.56
CA GLY A 400 1.42 19.32 2.92
C GLY A 400 0.15 20.14 2.80
N GLY A 401 -0.97 19.50 2.44
CA GLY A 401 -2.28 20.15 2.39
C GLY A 401 -2.76 20.61 3.77
N ALA A 402 -2.61 19.78 4.81
CA ALA A 402 -2.96 20.18 6.18
C ALA A 402 -2.07 21.33 6.69
N LEU A 403 -0.75 21.27 6.42
CA LEU A 403 0.22 22.29 6.77
C LEU A 403 -0.11 23.66 6.14
N THR A 404 -0.47 23.69 4.86
CA THR A 404 -0.73 24.93 4.14
C THR A 404 -2.11 25.53 4.44
N GLN A 405 -3.11 24.67 4.74
CA GLN A 405 -4.48 25.12 5.04
C GLN A 405 -4.66 25.51 6.52
N ARG A 406 -4.02 24.80 7.45
CA ARG A 406 -4.18 25.00 8.90
C ARG A 406 -2.84 24.92 9.66
N PRO A 407 -1.86 25.78 9.30
CA PRO A 407 -0.58 25.84 10.00
C PRO A 407 -0.71 26.12 11.51
N ASP A 408 -1.80 26.76 11.91
CA ASP A 408 -2.13 27.12 13.30
C ASP A 408 -2.42 25.90 14.21
N LEU A 409 -2.68 24.73 13.65
CA LEU A 409 -3.02 23.54 14.43
C LEU A 409 -1.79 22.72 14.88
N PHE A 410 -0.62 22.99 14.33
CA PHE A 410 0.51 22.09 14.43
C PHE A 410 1.77 22.77 14.97
N ALA A 411 2.55 22.05 15.77
CA ALA A 411 3.86 22.47 16.25
C ALA A 411 5.00 22.00 15.35
N LEU A 412 4.80 20.86 14.67
CA LEU A 412 5.80 20.21 13.81
C LEU A 412 5.11 19.50 12.63
N ALA A 413 5.69 19.61 11.43
CA ALA A 413 5.33 18.81 10.28
C ALA A 413 6.54 17.99 9.81
N ILE A 414 6.37 16.69 9.59
CA ILE A 414 7.40 15.78 9.08
C ILE A 414 6.90 15.18 7.76
N ILE A 415 7.62 15.41 6.67
CA ILE A 415 7.31 14.88 5.34
C ILE A 415 8.49 14.04 4.86
N ASN A 416 8.27 12.73 4.76
CA ASN A 416 9.27 11.78 4.29
C ASN A 416 9.03 11.43 2.83
N VAL A 417 10.01 11.64 1.96
CA VAL A 417 9.97 11.28 0.53
C VAL A 417 8.62 11.61 -0.12
N GLY A 418 8.07 12.79 0.21
CA GLY A 418 6.66 13.11 0.01
C GLY A 418 6.35 13.81 -1.29
N VAL A 419 5.20 13.49 -1.90
CA VAL A 419 4.63 14.24 -3.02
C VAL A 419 4.06 15.55 -2.47
N VAL A 420 4.68 16.68 -2.80
CA VAL A 420 4.29 18.02 -2.34
C VAL A 420 4.12 19.03 -3.47
N ASN A 421 4.53 18.67 -4.70
CA ASN A 421 4.38 19.46 -5.91
C ASN A 421 3.65 18.67 -7.01
N ALA A 422 2.40 18.26 -6.72
CA ALA A 422 1.58 17.37 -7.54
C ALA A 422 1.44 17.81 -9.02
N LEU A 423 1.48 19.12 -9.30
CA LEU A 423 1.48 19.65 -10.67
C LEU A 423 2.68 19.20 -11.51
N ARG A 424 3.79 18.84 -10.87
CA ARG A 424 5.00 18.40 -11.55
C ARG A 424 5.15 16.89 -11.57
N ALA A 425 4.45 16.19 -10.68
CA ALA A 425 4.60 14.75 -10.47
C ALA A 425 4.44 13.92 -11.76
N GLU A 426 3.47 14.25 -12.65
CA GLU A 426 3.29 13.54 -13.93
C GLU A 426 4.52 13.65 -14.86
N ALA A 427 5.31 14.72 -14.73
CA ALA A 427 6.51 14.96 -15.52
C ALA A 427 7.80 14.40 -14.90
N GLU A 428 7.68 13.62 -13.83
CA GLU A 428 8.79 12.91 -13.16
C GLU A 428 8.88 11.45 -13.63
N PRO A 429 10.01 10.76 -13.43
CA PRO A 429 10.24 9.41 -13.97
C PRO A 429 9.17 8.38 -13.62
N ASN A 430 8.61 8.43 -12.41
CA ASN A 430 7.52 7.53 -11.95
C ASN A 430 6.13 8.21 -12.04
N GLY A 431 6.01 9.32 -12.74
CA GLY A 431 4.82 10.18 -12.65
C GLY A 431 3.61 9.69 -13.42
N ALA A 432 3.81 9.27 -14.67
CA ALA A 432 2.72 8.94 -15.59
C ALA A 432 1.80 7.81 -15.08
N VAL A 433 2.37 6.80 -14.41
CA VAL A 433 1.61 5.66 -13.86
C VAL A 433 0.66 6.05 -12.72
N ASN A 434 0.87 7.23 -12.09
CA ASN A 434 0.07 7.72 -10.96
C ASN A 434 -1.15 8.57 -11.41
N THR A 435 -1.30 8.86 -12.69
CA THR A 435 -2.43 9.67 -13.18
C THR A 435 -3.82 9.06 -12.90
N PRO A 436 -3.99 7.72 -12.83
CA PRO A 436 -5.26 7.14 -12.40
C PRO A 436 -5.69 7.55 -10.98
N GLU A 437 -4.74 7.80 -10.07
CA GLU A 437 -5.01 8.21 -8.69
C GLU A 437 -5.19 9.72 -8.54
N PHE A 438 -4.30 10.52 -9.15
CA PHE A 438 -4.24 11.96 -8.86
C PHE A 438 -4.84 12.83 -9.97
N GLY A 439 -4.97 12.33 -11.19
CA GLY A 439 -5.35 13.09 -12.38
C GLY A 439 -4.13 13.44 -13.23
N SER A 440 -4.40 13.96 -14.45
CA SER A 440 -3.38 14.37 -15.40
C SER A 440 -3.45 15.87 -15.65
N VAL A 441 -2.30 16.53 -15.74
CA VAL A 441 -2.24 17.95 -16.15
C VAL A 441 -2.61 18.17 -17.62
N LYS A 442 -2.78 17.09 -18.39
CA LYS A 442 -3.12 17.13 -19.82
C LYS A 442 -4.62 17.29 -20.10
N ASP A 443 -5.45 17.15 -19.06
CA ASP A 443 -6.89 17.40 -19.16
C ASP A 443 -7.36 18.43 -18.10
N PRO A 444 -8.44 19.21 -18.38
CA PRO A 444 -8.84 20.31 -17.49
C PRO A 444 -9.24 19.88 -16.09
N ASP A 445 -9.89 18.73 -15.90
CA ASP A 445 -10.34 18.28 -14.59
C ASP A 445 -9.20 17.63 -13.80
N GLY A 446 -8.33 16.88 -14.49
CA GLY A 446 -7.09 16.39 -13.91
C GLY A 446 -6.18 17.54 -13.45
N PHE A 447 -6.01 18.60 -14.26
CA PHE A 447 -5.25 19.79 -13.86
C PHE A 447 -5.85 20.44 -12.60
N LYS A 448 -7.17 20.63 -12.52
CA LYS A 448 -7.85 21.17 -11.34
C LYS A 448 -7.60 20.30 -10.11
N ALA A 449 -7.67 18.96 -10.28
CA ALA A 449 -7.43 18.01 -9.21
C ALA A 449 -6.01 18.12 -8.66
N VAL A 450 -4.99 18.04 -9.53
CA VAL A 450 -3.58 18.09 -9.09
C VAL A 450 -3.19 19.46 -8.57
N TYR A 451 -3.77 20.56 -9.10
CA TYR A 451 -3.56 21.90 -8.55
C TYR A 451 -4.13 22.03 -7.14
N ALA A 452 -5.36 21.54 -6.92
CA ALA A 452 -6.02 21.65 -5.61
C ALA A 452 -5.26 20.90 -4.49
N MET A 453 -4.60 19.78 -4.83
CA MET A 453 -3.83 19.00 -3.84
C MET A 453 -2.34 19.39 -3.75
N ASP A 454 -1.86 20.30 -4.60
CA ASP A 454 -0.44 20.71 -4.67
C ASP A 454 -0.08 21.63 -3.50
N ALA A 455 0.59 21.10 -2.49
CA ALA A 455 0.97 21.87 -1.31
C ALA A 455 1.95 23.02 -1.62
N TYR A 456 2.88 22.81 -2.57
CA TYR A 456 3.86 23.82 -2.97
C TYR A 456 3.20 25.09 -3.52
N GLN A 457 2.15 24.94 -4.34
CA GLN A 457 1.40 26.07 -4.92
C GLN A 457 0.57 26.83 -3.87
N HIS A 458 0.23 26.19 -2.77
CA HIS A 458 -0.60 26.76 -1.71
C HIS A 458 0.19 27.33 -0.53
N VAL A 459 1.52 27.35 -0.59
CA VAL A 459 2.35 28.08 0.40
C VAL A 459 2.13 29.57 0.27
N LYS A 460 1.70 30.23 1.35
CA LYS A 460 1.40 31.67 1.39
C LYS A 460 2.52 32.44 2.10
N ASP A 461 2.96 33.55 1.49
CA ASP A 461 3.96 34.44 2.08
C ASP A 461 3.41 35.12 3.36
N GLY A 462 4.29 35.32 4.31
CA GLY A 462 3.94 35.95 5.59
C GLY A 462 3.18 35.07 6.57
N THR A 463 2.93 33.81 6.23
CA THR A 463 2.29 32.84 7.13
C THR A 463 3.28 32.33 8.18
N ALA A 464 2.85 32.25 9.44
CA ALA A 464 3.66 31.65 10.50
C ALA A 464 3.56 30.12 10.46
N TYR A 465 4.42 29.48 9.68
CA TYR A 465 4.49 28.03 9.61
C TYR A 465 5.11 27.42 10.88
N PRO A 466 4.71 26.19 11.29
CA PRO A 466 5.35 25.47 12.40
C PRO A 466 6.78 25.08 12.05
N THR A 467 7.45 24.37 12.95
CA THR A 467 8.68 23.64 12.59
C THR A 467 8.37 22.63 11.49
N VAL A 468 9.20 22.58 10.45
CA VAL A 468 9.04 21.62 9.33
C VAL A 468 10.33 20.85 9.12
N LEU A 469 10.21 19.52 9.00
CA LEU A 469 11.29 18.63 8.62
C LEU A 469 10.90 17.88 7.34
N LEU A 470 11.63 18.11 6.27
CA LEU A 470 11.51 17.38 5.01
C LEU A 470 12.69 16.42 4.90
N ILE A 471 12.41 15.16 4.53
CA ILE A 471 13.43 14.11 4.45
C ILE A 471 13.34 13.44 3.08
N THR A 472 14.47 13.31 2.38
CA THR A 472 14.52 12.62 1.08
C THR A 472 15.82 11.86 0.89
N GLY A 473 15.80 10.81 0.07
CA GLY A 473 16.98 10.17 -0.47
C GLY A 473 17.32 10.74 -1.85
N ILE A 474 18.58 11.01 -2.12
CA ILE A 474 19.01 11.60 -3.41
C ILE A 474 18.74 10.66 -4.59
N ASN A 475 18.67 9.36 -4.34
CA ASN A 475 18.44 8.34 -5.35
C ASN A 475 17.00 7.83 -5.36
N ASP A 476 16.03 8.63 -4.91
CA ASP A 476 14.62 8.24 -4.88
C ASP A 476 14.07 8.04 -6.31
N PRO A 477 13.68 6.81 -6.70
CA PRO A 477 13.18 6.53 -8.04
C PRO A 477 11.68 6.73 -8.16
N ARG A 478 10.96 7.01 -7.05
CA ARG A 478 9.49 7.07 -7.01
C ARG A 478 8.95 8.49 -6.88
N VAL A 479 9.59 9.30 -6.04
CA VAL A 479 9.27 10.73 -5.84
C VAL A 479 10.57 11.51 -6.00
N ASP A 480 10.64 12.37 -7.00
CA ASP A 480 11.85 13.13 -7.28
C ASP A 480 12.23 13.99 -6.06
N PRO A 481 13.48 13.87 -5.54
CA PRO A 481 13.97 14.68 -4.42
C PRO A 481 13.77 16.20 -4.62
N VAL A 482 13.72 16.66 -5.87
CA VAL A 482 13.49 18.07 -6.24
C VAL A 482 12.17 18.59 -5.68
N GLU A 483 11.15 17.76 -5.49
CA GLU A 483 9.90 18.17 -4.84
C GLU A 483 10.16 18.74 -3.45
N LEU A 484 10.92 18.01 -2.62
CA LEU A 484 11.21 18.44 -1.25
C LEU A 484 12.24 19.56 -1.20
N PHE A 485 13.18 19.63 -2.15
CA PHE A 485 14.12 20.75 -2.26
C PHE A 485 13.38 22.06 -2.53
N LYS A 486 12.47 22.07 -3.50
CA LYS A 486 11.62 23.20 -3.84
C LYS A 486 10.71 23.60 -2.68
N MET A 487 10.04 22.63 -2.06
CA MET A 487 9.14 22.88 -0.93
C MET A 487 9.88 23.50 0.26
N THR A 488 11.09 23.01 0.55
CA THR A 488 11.94 23.57 1.61
C THR A 488 12.26 25.04 1.34
N ALA A 489 12.79 25.34 0.15
CA ALA A 489 13.15 26.71 -0.23
C ALA A 489 11.92 27.64 -0.22
N ARG A 490 10.76 27.16 -0.69
CA ARG A 490 9.51 27.91 -0.72
C ARG A 490 9.00 28.24 0.69
N LEU A 491 9.02 27.27 1.61
CA LEU A 491 8.63 27.49 3.01
C LEU A 491 9.59 28.42 3.75
N GLN A 492 10.92 28.28 3.54
CA GLN A 492 11.94 29.15 4.12
C GLN A 492 11.77 30.61 3.68
N ALA A 493 11.41 30.84 2.41
CA ALA A 493 11.17 32.18 1.88
C ALA A 493 9.84 32.78 2.37
N ALA A 494 8.82 31.94 2.58
CA ALA A 494 7.46 32.39 2.87
C ALA A 494 7.17 32.60 4.36
N THR A 495 7.84 31.85 5.26
CA THR A 495 7.47 31.84 6.67
C THR A 495 7.81 33.16 7.37
N SER A 496 6.86 33.67 8.15
CA SER A 496 7.09 34.78 9.11
C SER A 496 7.49 34.26 10.50
N SER A 497 7.47 32.96 10.71
CA SER A 497 7.83 32.31 11.97
C SER A 497 9.36 32.20 12.13
N LYS A 498 9.84 32.17 13.38
CA LYS A 498 11.23 31.82 13.72
C LYS A 498 11.44 30.31 13.81
N ASN A 499 10.40 29.49 13.64
CA ASN A 499 10.51 28.05 13.65
C ASN A 499 11.33 27.56 12.45
N PRO A 500 12.23 26.58 12.64
CA PRO A 500 13.10 26.12 11.57
C PRO A 500 12.33 25.33 10.50
N VAL A 501 12.69 25.56 9.25
CA VAL A 501 12.33 24.70 8.11
C VAL A 501 13.60 23.97 7.67
N LEU A 502 13.63 22.67 7.91
CA LEU A 502 14.79 21.82 7.79
C LEU A 502 14.63 20.85 6.62
N LEU A 503 15.73 20.60 5.91
CA LEU A 503 15.83 19.56 4.90
C LEU A 503 16.92 18.57 5.31
N ARG A 504 16.56 17.28 5.35
CA ARG A 504 17.50 16.18 5.52
C ARG A 504 17.59 15.40 4.21
N VAL A 505 18.80 15.30 3.66
CA VAL A 505 19.08 14.53 2.46
C VAL A 505 19.99 13.36 2.82
N ASP A 506 19.59 12.14 2.45
CA ASP A 506 20.42 10.95 2.56
C ASP A 506 21.03 10.67 1.17
N ALA A 507 22.35 10.78 1.07
CA ALA A 507 23.07 10.65 -0.20
C ALA A 507 23.09 9.21 -0.75
N ASP A 508 22.89 8.21 0.12
CA ASP A 508 22.95 6.79 -0.24
C ASP A 508 21.56 6.11 -0.25
N ALA A 509 20.50 6.86 0.10
CA ALA A 509 19.13 6.31 0.16
C ALA A 509 18.30 6.67 -1.06
N GLY A 510 17.27 5.84 -1.30
CA GLY A 510 16.15 6.09 -2.22
C GLY A 510 14.86 6.37 -1.47
N HIS A 511 13.75 5.74 -1.91
CA HIS A 511 12.40 5.90 -1.34
C HIS A 511 12.20 5.17 0.02
N GLY A 512 13.26 4.75 0.68
CA GLY A 512 13.19 3.96 1.93
C GLY A 512 13.23 2.45 1.68
N ILE A 513 12.80 1.96 0.52
CA ILE A 513 12.91 0.56 0.13
C ILE A 513 14.40 0.25 -0.13
N GLY A 514 14.93 -0.81 0.52
CA GLY A 514 16.35 -1.17 0.40
C GLY A 514 17.29 -0.38 1.31
N SER A 515 16.81 0.58 2.09
CA SER A 515 17.63 1.28 3.09
C SER A 515 18.15 0.33 4.16
N THR A 516 19.40 0.52 4.55
CA THR A 516 20.01 -0.26 5.64
C THR A 516 19.33 0.02 6.98
N LYS A 517 19.45 -0.92 7.92
CA LYS A 517 18.94 -0.70 9.29
C LYS A 517 19.48 0.59 9.90
N LYS A 518 20.80 0.85 9.74
CA LYS A 518 21.47 2.07 10.24
C LYS A 518 20.83 3.35 9.68
N GLN A 519 20.53 3.40 8.38
CA GLN A 519 19.87 4.55 7.76
C GLN A 519 18.49 4.79 8.36
N ARG A 520 17.67 3.73 8.48
CA ARG A 520 16.34 3.83 9.10
C ARG A 520 16.41 4.28 10.55
N ASP A 521 17.34 3.71 11.34
CA ASP A 521 17.52 4.08 12.76
C ASP A 521 17.89 5.56 12.90
N LEU A 522 18.79 6.08 12.05
CA LEU A 522 19.19 7.49 12.08
C LEU A 522 18.03 8.42 11.71
N ILE A 523 17.26 8.09 10.68
CA ILE A 523 16.06 8.86 10.31
C ILE A 523 15.05 8.89 11.47
N THR A 524 14.79 7.73 12.07
CA THR A 524 13.88 7.61 13.22
C THR A 524 14.37 8.40 14.42
N ALA A 525 15.68 8.38 14.70
CA ALA A 525 16.28 9.13 15.79
C ALA A 525 16.17 10.65 15.58
N ASP A 526 16.42 11.16 14.37
CA ASP A 526 16.30 12.59 14.06
C ASP A 526 14.85 13.07 14.19
N GLN A 527 13.88 12.30 13.70
CA GLN A 527 12.45 12.60 13.86
C GLN A 527 12.05 12.60 15.33
N ALA A 528 12.49 11.59 16.10
CA ALA A 528 12.20 11.48 17.53
C ALA A 528 12.82 12.66 18.32
N ALA A 529 14.07 13.03 18.03
CA ALA A 529 14.75 14.14 18.68
C ALA A 529 14.01 15.47 18.45
N LEU A 530 13.58 15.71 17.20
CA LEU A 530 12.82 16.93 16.87
C LEU A 530 11.44 16.92 17.52
N LEU A 531 10.75 15.79 17.55
CA LEU A 531 9.47 15.64 18.25
C LEU A 531 9.61 15.89 19.76
N LEU A 532 10.68 15.38 20.38
CA LEU A 532 10.98 15.63 21.79
C LEU A 532 11.29 17.11 22.06
N SER A 533 12.01 17.80 21.16
CA SER A 533 12.35 19.21 21.32
C SER A 533 11.12 20.13 21.40
N ILE A 534 10.08 19.85 20.62
CA ILE A 534 8.83 20.62 20.68
C ILE A 534 7.93 20.21 21.88
N SER A 535 8.22 19.06 22.49
CA SER A 535 7.46 18.57 23.64
C SER A 535 7.82 19.28 24.96
N GLY A 536 8.95 19.99 24.99
CA GLY A 536 9.50 20.60 26.20
C GLY A 536 10.10 19.58 27.17
N LYS A 537 10.50 18.40 26.66
CA LYS A 537 11.10 17.31 27.46
C LYS A 537 12.53 17.05 27.04
#